data_6783606a5037c906fbab0e6610d42e21
#
_entry.id   6783606a5037c906fbab0e6610d42e21
#
_cell.length_a   1.000
_cell.length_b   1.000
_cell.length_c   1.000
_cell.angle_alpha   90.00
_cell.angle_beta   90.00
_cell.angle_gamma   90.00
#
_symmetry.space_group_name_H-M   'P 1'
#
loop_
_entity.id
_entity.type
_entity.pdbx_description
1 polymer ?
#
loop_
_entity_poly.entity_id
_entity_poly.type
_entity_poly.pdbx_seq_one_letter_code
_entity_poly.pdbx_strand_id
1 'polypeptide(L)'
;MQTLQELLQRGKKNGVEGLQILSKEEVLEQEPNLTTVKGALWAPSAGVCWPFGAAIAFAQCAVQNGAEVIRDCKVLGFVKEDGKITGVETNKGTIAAKYVVNAAGVYADEIAKLAGDDTFTITPRKGEYILFDKTACSSLVYGVVFPTPTKKSKGILVCTTTHGNTFSTYRRRIPS
;
A
#
# COMPACT_ATOMS: atom_id res chain seq x y z
N MET A 1 -18.65 -16.06 -10.75
CA MET A 1 -19.64 -15.94 -9.64
C MET A 1 -19.16 -16.64 -8.37
N GLN A 2 -18.71 -17.89 -8.37
CA GLN A 2 -18.19 -18.59 -7.18
C GLN A 2 -17.11 -17.80 -6.45
N THR A 3 -16.11 -17.27 -7.16
CA THR A 3 -15.03 -16.45 -6.58
C THR A 3 -15.55 -15.18 -5.90
N LEU A 4 -16.60 -14.53 -6.43
CA LEU A 4 -17.19 -13.34 -5.80
C LEU A 4 -17.89 -13.70 -4.48
N GLN A 5 -18.55 -14.85 -4.41
CA GLN A 5 -19.17 -15.35 -3.18
C GLN A 5 -18.13 -15.66 -2.10
N GLU A 6 -17.02 -16.29 -2.47
CA GLU A 6 -15.92 -16.58 -1.55
C GLU A 6 -15.30 -15.27 -1.00
N LEU A 7 -15.10 -14.26 -1.89
CA LEU A 7 -14.61 -12.95 -1.50
C LEU A 7 -15.59 -12.21 -0.58
N LEU A 8 -16.91 -12.27 -0.87
CA LEU A 8 -17.94 -11.70 -0.04
C LEU A 8 -17.93 -12.29 1.37
N GLN A 9 -17.90 -13.63 1.47
CA GLN A 9 -17.87 -14.32 2.77
C GLN A 9 -16.61 -13.96 3.56
N ARG A 10 -15.45 -13.92 2.90
CA ARG A 10 -14.19 -13.50 3.53
C ARG A 10 -14.23 -12.05 4.00
N GLY A 11 -14.80 -11.14 3.20
CA GLY A 11 -14.95 -9.74 3.58
C GLY A 11 -15.86 -9.57 4.79
N LYS A 12 -17.02 -10.25 4.81
CA LYS A 12 -17.94 -10.26 5.97
C LYS A 12 -17.26 -10.80 7.23
N LYS A 13 -16.50 -11.90 7.13
CA LYS A 13 -15.73 -12.46 8.24
C LYS A 13 -14.68 -11.48 8.78
N ASN A 14 -14.13 -10.63 7.93
CA ASN A 14 -13.17 -9.58 8.30
C ASN A 14 -13.85 -8.28 8.78
N GLY A 15 -15.17 -8.26 8.96
CA GLY A 15 -15.90 -7.09 9.45
C GLY A 15 -16.09 -5.97 8.43
N VAL A 16 -15.93 -6.23 7.12
CA VAL A 16 -16.17 -5.22 6.08
C VAL A 16 -17.68 -5.07 5.86
N GLU A 17 -18.19 -3.89 6.17
CA GLU A 17 -19.62 -3.58 6.06
C GLU A 17 -20.00 -3.15 4.63
N GLY A 18 -21.29 -3.33 4.30
CA GLY A 18 -21.88 -2.85 3.05
C GLY A 18 -21.47 -3.61 1.79
N LEU A 19 -20.73 -4.72 1.89
CA LEU A 19 -20.33 -5.52 0.73
C LEU A 19 -21.53 -6.10 0.00
N GLN A 20 -21.57 -5.91 -1.33
CA GLN A 20 -22.63 -6.41 -2.21
C GLN A 20 -22.05 -7.06 -3.46
N ILE A 21 -22.71 -8.08 -3.98
CA ILE A 21 -22.44 -8.60 -5.32
C ILE A 21 -23.39 -7.90 -6.26
N LEU A 22 -22.83 -7.18 -7.21
CA LEU A 22 -23.55 -6.49 -8.27
C LEU A 22 -23.64 -7.37 -9.52
N SER A 23 -24.79 -7.33 -10.21
CA SER A 23 -24.98 -7.86 -11.55
C SER A 23 -24.15 -7.09 -12.57
N LYS A 24 -24.10 -7.59 -13.81
CA LYS A 24 -23.46 -6.89 -14.92
C LYS A 24 -24.06 -5.51 -15.14
N GLU A 25 -25.37 -5.44 -15.14
CA GLU A 25 -26.18 -4.24 -15.38
C GLU A 25 -25.90 -3.18 -14.32
N GLU A 26 -25.96 -3.54 -13.05
CA GLU A 26 -25.66 -2.65 -11.91
C GLU A 26 -24.18 -2.15 -11.94
N VAL A 27 -23.25 -3.00 -12.37
CA VAL A 27 -21.84 -2.57 -12.54
C VAL A 27 -21.71 -1.55 -13.65
N LEU A 28 -22.39 -1.75 -14.81
CA LEU A 28 -22.32 -0.84 -15.95
C LEU A 28 -23.03 0.50 -15.68
N GLU A 29 -24.00 0.54 -14.78
CA GLU A 29 -24.59 1.81 -14.31
C GLU A 29 -23.57 2.65 -13.52
N GLN A 30 -22.70 2.03 -12.74
CA GLN A 30 -21.68 2.72 -11.95
C GLN A 30 -20.38 2.97 -12.73
N GLU A 31 -19.99 2.04 -13.60
CA GLU A 31 -18.75 2.05 -14.37
C GLU A 31 -19.04 1.77 -15.85
N PRO A 32 -19.64 2.74 -16.57
CA PRO A 32 -20.16 2.52 -17.93
C PRO A 32 -19.08 2.19 -18.97
N ASN A 33 -17.83 2.50 -18.69
CA ASN A 33 -16.71 2.25 -19.61
C ASN A 33 -16.15 0.83 -19.52
N LEU A 34 -16.68 -0.02 -18.64
CA LEU A 34 -16.26 -1.42 -18.57
C LEU A 34 -16.90 -2.24 -19.69
N THR A 35 -16.08 -2.88 -20.51
CA THR A 35 -16.55 -3.65 -21.68
C THR A 35 -16.76 -5.14 -21.41
N THR A 36 -16.01 -5.71 -20.48
CA THR A 36 -15.97 -7.16 -20.21
C THR A 36 -16.22 -7.47 -18.74
N VAL A 37 -17.45 -7.26 -18.29
CA VAL A 37 -17.85 -7.53 -16.91
C VAL A 37 -18.98 -8.55 -16.85
N LYS A 38 -18.95 -9.44 -15.87
CA LYS A 38 -20.01 -10.43 -15.57
C LYS A 38 -20.71 -10.16 -14.25
N GLY A 39 -20.19 -9.25 -13.46
CA GLY A 39 -20.61 -8.86 -12.12
C GLY A 39 -19.39 -8.46 -11.30
N ALA A 40 -19.59 -7.84 -10.16
CA ALA A 40 -18.54 -7.39 -9.27
C ALA A 40 -18.88 -7.60 -7.79
N LEU A 41 -17.87 -7.65 -6.95
CA LEU A 41 -18.01 -7.41 -5.52
C LEU A 41 -17.76 -5.91 -5.29
N TRP A 42 -18.78 -5.23 -4.82
CA TRP A 42 -18.71 -3.81 -4.50
C TRP A 42 -18.46 -3.60 -3.00
N ALA A 43 -17.51 -2.72 -2.69
CA ALA A 43 -17.15 -2.34 -1.33
C ALA A 43 -17.29 -0.83 -1.17
N PRO A 44 -18.45 -0.34 -0.69
CA PRO A 44 -18.75 1.11 -0.61
C PRO A 44 -17.86 1.85 0.38
N SER A 45 -17.31 1.16 1.36
CA SER A 45 -16.39 1.73 2.36
C SER A 45 -14.96 1.89 1.86
N ALA A 46 -14.63 1.36 0.66
CA ALA A 46 -13.31 1.56 0.07
C ALA A 46 -13.13 3.00 -0.42
N GLY A 47 -11.90 3.49 -0.36
CA GLY A 47 -11.59 4.85 -0.78
C GLY A 47 -10.17 4.97 -1.29
N VAL A 48 -9.86 6.14 -1.85
CA VAL A 48 -8.53 6.50 -2.35
C VAL A 48 -7.96 7.60 -1.47
N CYS A 49 -6.73 7.45 -1.04
CA CYS A 49 -6.02 8.51 -0.33
C CYS A 49 -4.74 8.90 -1.09
N TRP A 50 -4.28 10.11 -0.85
CA TRP A 50 -2.97 10.56 -1.30
C TRP A 50 -1.90 10.14 -0.28
N PRO A 51 -1.07 9.12 -0.58
CA PRO A 51 -0.18 8.53 0.43
C PRO A 51 0.90 9.49 0.91
N PHE A 52 1.40 10.37 0.04
CA PHE A 52 2.38 11.39 0.42
C PHE A 52 1.79 12.40 1.41
N GLY A 53 0.56 12.89 1.14
CA GLY A 53 -0.13 13.80 2.05
C GLY A 53 -0.45 13.15 3.39
N ALA A 54 -0.85 11.88 3.39
CA ALA A 54 -1.07 11.13 4.62
C ALA A 54 0.23 11.01 5.46
N ALA A 55 1.36 10.65 4.82
CA ALA A 55 2.65 10.57 5.50
C ALA A 55 3.11 11.92 6.08
N ILE A 56 2.94 13.01 5.32
CA ILE A 56 3.25 14.36 5.77
C ILE A 56 2.37 14.75 6.97
N ALA A 57 1.06 14.48 6.89
CA ALA A 57 0.12 14.79 7.97
C ALA A 57 0.47 14.05 9.27
N PHE A 58 0.81 12.76 9.19
CA PHE A 58 1.28 12.00 10.35
C PHE A 58 2.58 12.56 10.93
N ALA A 59 3.55 12.92 10.09
CA ALA A 59 4.79 13.53 10.54
C ALA A 59 4.55 14.89 11.21
N GLN A 60 3.71 15.74 10.63
CA GLN A 60 3.33 17.02 11.22
C GLN A 60 2.64 16.84 12.57
N CYS A 61 1.69 15.92 12.65
CA CYS A 61 1.01 15.60 13.91
C CYS A 61 2.02 15.12 14.98
N ALA A 62 2.95 14.24 14.61
CA ALA A 62 3.99 13.78 15.53
C ALA A 62 4.85 14.94 16.04
N VAL A 63 5.31 15.84 15.18
CA VAL A 63 6.11 17.00 15.56
C VAL A 63 5.33 17.95 16.46
N GLN A 64 4.06 18.21 16.19
CA GLN A 64 3.18 19.00 17.05
C GLN A 64 3.01 18.39 18.45
N ASN A 65 3.17 17.08 18.57
CA ASN A 65 3.13 16.35 19.84
C ASN A 65 4.52 16.10 20.46
N GLY A 66 5.55 16.81 20.00
CA GLY A 66 6.89 16.81 20.59
C GLY A 66 7.86 15.78 20.02
N ALA A 67 7.53 15.11 18.92
CA ALA A 67 8.48 14.24 18.23
C ALA A 67 9.47 15.07 17.40
N GLU A 68 10.69 14.56 17.25
CA GLU A 68 11.70 15.12 16.36
C GLU A 68 11.78 14.31 15.06
N VAL A 69 11.84 15.00 13.92
CA VAL A 69 12.13 14.41 12.62
C VAL A 69 13.52 14.79 12.19
N ILE A 70 14.45 13.86 12.27
CA ILE A 70 15.84 14.07 11.92
C ILE A 70 16.08 13.55 10.50
N ARG A 71 16.14 14.43 9.52
CA ARG A 71 16.42 14.10 8.12
C ARG A 71 17.91 13.85 7.89
N ASP A 72 18.25 13.17 6.80
CA ASP A 72 19.64 12.87 6.43
C ASP A 72 20.41 12.18 7.57
N CYS A 73 19.70 11.36 8.34
CA CYS A 73 20.20 10.63 9.49
C CYS A 73 20.21 9.12 9.15
N LYS A 74 21.37 8.59 8.82
CA LYS A 74 21.54 7.19 8.49
C LYS A 74 21.87 6.38 9.74
N VAL A 75 21.13 5.30 9.96
CA VAL A 75 21.45 4.31 10.99
C VAL A 75 22.67 3.52 10.56
N LEU A 76 23.68 3.41 11.42
CA LEU A 76 24.93 2.71 11.18
C LEU A 76 25.06 1.45 12.07
N GLY A 77 24.38 1.43 13.22
CA GLY A 77 24.45 0.34 14.17
C GLY A 77 23.54 0.58 15.39
N PHE A 78 23.72 -0.26 16.39
CA PHE A 78 22.97 -0.20 17.64
C PHE A 78 23.90 -0.33 18.83
N VAL A 79 23.70 0.50 19.84
CA VAL A 79 24.32 0.34 21.16
C VAL A 79 23.56 -0.76 21.91
N LYS A 80 24.29 -1.71 22.47
CA LYS A 80 23.73 -2.82 23.23
C LYS A 80 24.38 -2.92 24.60
N GLU A 81 23.55 -3.09 25.62
CA GLU A 81 23.97 -3.38 26.99
C GLU A 81 23.16 -4.58 27.52
N ASP A 82 23.83 -5.56 28.07
CA ASP A 82 23.21 -6.79 28.57
C ASP A 82 22.24 -7.48 27.57
N GLY A 83 22.61 -7.45 26.28
CA GLY A 83 21.81 -8.04 25.20
C GLY A 83 20.59 -7.22 24.77
N LYS A 84 20.37 -6.04 25.32
CA LYS A 84 19.27 -5.13 24.98
C LYS A 84 19.81 -3.95 24.18
N ILE A 85 19.02 -3.48 23.22
CA ILE A 85 19.31 -2.23 22.51
C ILE A 85 18.99 -1.07 23.43
N THR A 86 19.98 -0.22 23.67
CA THR A 86 19.88 1.00 24.51
C THR A 86 20.04 2.27 23.68
N GLY A 87 20.43 2.16 22.41
CA GLY A 87 20.60 3.30 21.52
C GLY A 87 20.82 2.92 20.08
N VAL A 88 20.80 3.94 19.24
CA VAL A 88 20.99 3.85 17.78
C VAL A 88 22.21 4.68 17.41
N GLU A 89 23.18 4.07 16.73
CA GLU A 89 24.34 4.77 16.17
C GLU A 89 23.98 5.33 14.78
N THR A 90 24.24 6.60 14.59
CA THR A 90 23.93 7.29 13.34
C THR A 90 25.13 8.11 12.82
N ASN A 91 25.06 8.56 11.56
CA ASN A 91 26.03 9.51 11.01
C ASN A 91 25.97 10.90 11.66
N LYS A 92 25.02 11.14 12.58
CA LYS A 92 24.88 12.40 13.34
C LYS A 92 25.13 12.23 14.83
N GLY A 93 25.63 11.09 15.25
CA GLY A 93 25.88 10.74 16.64
C GLY A 93 24.97 9.62 17.13
N THR A 94 25.11 9.30 18.41
CA THR A 94 24.35 8.25 19.07
C THR A 94 23.09 8.81 19.72
N ILE A 95 21.96 8.15 19.50
CA ILE A 95 20.66 8.50 20.05
C ILE A 95 20.29 7.42 21.07
N ALA A 96 20.19 7.77 22.34
CA ALA A 96 19.71 6.84 23.38
C ALA A 96 18.19 6.61 23.23
N ALA A 97 17.76 5.37 23.33
CA ALA A 97 16.35 5.01 23.19
C ALA A 97 15.99 3.78 24.03
N LYS A 98 14.83 3.82 24.67
CA LYS A 98 14.25 2.66 25.37
C LYS A 98 13.65 1.63 24.43
N TYR A 99 13.13 2.08 23.32
CA TYR A 99 12.52 1.26 22.25
C TYR A 99 12.96 1.78 20.90
N VAL A 100 13.22 0.88 19.96
CA VAL A 100 13.53 1.21 18.58
C VAL A 100 12.56 0.47 17.67
N VAL A 101 11.90 1.20 16.78
CA VAL A 101 10.99 0.62 15.79
C VAL A 101 11.66 0.66 14.42
N ASN A 102 11.87 -0.51 13.84
CA ASN A 102 12.40 -0.64 12.49
C ASN A 102 11.25 -0.49 11.47
N ALA A 103 11.14 0.67 10.86
CA ALA A 103 10.18 0.98 9.81
C ALA A 103 10.89 1.35 8.48
N ALA A 104 12.04 0.73 8.20
CA ALA A 104 12.92 1.07 7.08
C ALA A 104 12.44 0.58 5.69
N GLY A 105 11.20 0.12 5.58
CA GLY A 105 10.62 -0.31 4.30
C GLY A 105 11.41 -1.45 3.67
N VAL A 106 11.86 -1.29 2.43
CA VAL A 106 12.61 -2.31 1.69
C VAL A 106 14.01 -2.59 2.26
N TYR A 107 14.49 -1.78 3.18
CA TYR A 107 15.78 -1.93 3.87
C TYR A 107 15.63 -2.47 5.30
N ALA A 108 14.43 -2.91 5.69
CA ALA A 108 14.18 -3.33 7.06
C ALA A 108 14.98 -4.58 7.46
N ASP A 109 15.28 -5.49 6.53
CA ASP A 109 16.15 -6.64 6.77
C ASP A 109 17.62 -6.24 6.98
N GLU A 110 18.11 -5.21 6.27
CA GLU A 110 19.45 -4.66 6.50
C GLU A 110 19.58 -4.06 7.90
N ILE A 111 18.57 -3.29 8.33
CA ILE A 111 18.52 -2.71 9.67
C ILE A 111 18.40 -3.81 10.74
N ALA A 112 17.59 -4.85 10.49
CA ALA A 112 17.48 -5.98 11.41
C ALA A 112 18.82 -6.72 11.59
N LYS A 113 19.58 -6.93 10.49
CA LYS A 113 20.93 -7.53 10.56
C LYS A 113 21.90 -6.71 11.42
N LEU A 114 21.86 -5.37 11.33
CA LEU A 114 22.64 -4.52 12.23
C LEU A 114 22.28 -4.73 13.71
N ALA A 115 21.02 -5.05 13.98
CA ALA A 115 20.55 -5.40 15.31
C ALA A 115 20.88 -6.86 15.72
N GLY A 116 21.42 -7.68 14.80
CA GLY A 116 21.77 -9.08 15.03
C GLY A 116 20.64 -10.06 14.70
N ASP A 117 19.63 -9.63 13.98
CA ASP A 117 18.54 -10.48 13.48
C ASP A 117 18.67 -10.65 11.95
N ASP A 118 19.01 -11.85 11.53
CA ASP A 118 19.14 -12.27 10.13
C ASP A 118 18.07 -13.28 9.70
N THR A 119 16.99 -13.39 10.47
CA THR A 119 15.94 -14.40 10.27
C THR A 119 15.12 -14.22 9.02
N PHE A 120 15.14 -13.04 8.40
CA PHE A 120 14.40 -12.75 7.19
C PHE A 120 15.19 -11.91 6.18
N THR A 121 14.78 -12.00 4.92
CA THR A 121 15.32 -11.21 3.81
C THR A 121 14.18 -10.66 2.97
N ILE A 122 14.26 -9.39 2.61
CA ILE A 122 13.28 -8.74 1.74
C ILE A 122 13.75 -8.85 0.29
N THR A 123 12.90 -9.42 -0.55
CA THR A 123 13.09 -9.40 -2.01
C THR A 123 12.22 -8.30 -2.61
N PRO A 124 12.78 -7.16 -3.02
CA PRO A 124 12.00 -6.06 -3.58
C PRO A 124 11.28 -6.48 -4.86
N ARG A 125 10.03 -6.04 -5.00
CA ARG A 125 9.25 -6.23 -6.24
C ARG A 125 8.88 -4.88 -6.79
N LYS A 126 9.29 -4.62 -8.04
CA LYS A 126 8.94 -3.40 -8.76
C LYS A 126 7.47 -3.44 -9.16
N GLY A 127 6.73 -2.39 -8.82
CA GLY A 127 5.43 -2.06 -9.39
C GLY A 127 5.59 -0.97 -10.45
N GLU A 128 5.01 -1.17 -11.61
CA GLU A 128 5.02 -0.18 -12.69
C GLU A 128 3.59 0.37 -12.86
N TYR A 129 3.50 1.68 -13.08
CA TYR A 129 2.24 2.39 -13.24
C TYR A 129 2.29 3.22 -14.51
N ILE A 130 1.16 3.28 -15.20
CA ILE A 130 0.91 4.22 -16.28
C ILE A 130 -0.03 5.26 -15.71
N LEU A 131 0.42 6.51 -15.66
CA LEU A 131 -0.40 7.65 -15.28
C LEU A 131 -0.95 8.28 -16.55
N PHE A 132 -2.27 8.36 -16.64
CA PHE A 132 -2.97 8.96 -17.77
C PHE A 132 -3.19 10.44 -17.54
N ASP A 133 -3.24 11.17 -18.65
CA ASP A 133 -3.55 12.59 -18.63
C ASP A 133 -4.97 12.84 -18.09
N LYS A 134 -5.08 13.82 -17.21
CA LYS A 134 -6.32 14.17 -16.54
C LYS A 134 -7.40 14.62 -17.52
N THR A 135 -7.01 15.38 -18.55
CA THR A 135 -7.96 15.96 -19.51
C THR A 135 -8.56 14.91 -20.45
N ALA A 136 -7.77 13.88 -20.77
CA ALA A 136 -8.17 12.81 -21.67
C ALA A 136 -8.89 11.65 -20.96
N CYS A 137 -8.60 11.40 -19.68
CA CYS A 137 -8.99 10.18 -18.98
C CYS A 137 -9.62 10.40 -17.60
N SER A 138 -10.12 11.60 -17.28
CA SER A 138 -10.69 11.93 -15.96
C SER A 138 -11.93 11.11 -15.59
N SER A 139 -12.67 10.64 -16.58
CA SER A 139 -13.91 9.85 -16.41
C SER A 139 -13.79 8.42 -16.90
N LEU A 140 -12.57 7.89 -17.02
CA LEU A 140 -12.37 6.53 -17.50
C LEU A 140 -12.94 5.50 -16.52
N VAL A 141 -12.73 5.70 -15.24
CA VAL A 141 -13.34 4.93 -14.14
C VAL A 141 -13.72 5.89 -13.00
N TYR A 142 -14.79 5.55 -12.28
CA TYR A 142 -15.27 6.35 -11.15
C TYR A 142 -14.80 5.79 -9.80
N GLY A 143 -14.51 4.50 -9.76
CA GLY A 143 -14.02 3.80 -8.57
C GLY A 143 -12.64 3.19 -8.74
N VAL A 144 -12.32 2.30 -7.82
CA VAL A 144 -11.13 1.45 -7.89
C VAL A 144 -11.51 0.12 -8.52
N VAL A 145 -11.12 -0.10 -9.75
CA VAL A 145 -11.51 -1.28 -10.52
C VAL A 145 -10.32 -2.23 -10.69
N PHE A 146 -10.52 -3.49 -10.36
CA PHE A 146 -9.55 -4.54 -10.62
C PHE A 146 -10.24 -5.90 -10.77
N PRO A 147 -9.67 -6.82 -11.58
CA PRO A 147 -10.23 -8.15 -11.74
C PRO A 147 -10.10 -8.97 -10.45
N THR A 148 -10.90 -10.01 -10.34
CA THR A 148 -10.77 -10.96 -9.23
C THR A 148 -9.35 -11.53 -9.14
N PRO A 149 -8.79 -11.66 -7.93
CA PRO A 149 -7.43 -12.15 -7.75
C PRO A 149 -7.29 -13.59 -8.24
N THR A 150 -6.12 -13.90 -8.78
CA THR A 150 -5.73 -15.27 -9.17
C THR A 150 -4.61 -15.76 -8.27
N LYS A 151 -4.29 -17.05 -8.31
CA LYS A 151 -3.13 -17.61 -7.57
C LYS A 151 -1.80 -16.92 -7.93
N LYS A 152 -1.70 -16.32 -9.12
CA LYS A 152 -0.46 -15.70 -9.64
C LYS A 152 -0.45 -14.16 -9.57
N SER A 153 -1.59 -13.51 -9.35
CA SER A 153 -1.69 -12.05 -9.45
C SER A 153 -2.93 -11.49 -8.78
N LYS A 154 -2.79 -10.30 -8.20
CA LYS A 154 -3.93 -9.49 -7.75
C LYS A 154 -4.72 -8.84 -8.89
N GLY A 155 -4.21 -8.91 -10.13
CA GLY A 155 -4.79 -8.26 -11.30
C GLY A 155 -4.19 -6.89 -11.60
N ILE A 156 -4.65 -6.29 -12.70
CA ILE A 156 -4.32 -4.93 -13.11
C ILE A 156 -5.33 -4.00 -12.46
N LEU A 157 -4.86 -3.06 -11.68
CA LEU A 157 -5.67 -2.04 -11.05
C LEU A 157 -5.85 -0.86 -12.01
N VAL A 158 -7.06 -0.36 -12.14
CA VAL A 158 -7.36 0.94 -12.75
C VAL A 158 -8.09 1.78 -11.70
N CYS A 159 -7.65 2.99 -11.49
CA CYS A 159 -8.17 3.81 -10.40
C CYS A 159 -7.92 5.30 -10.67
N THR A 160 -8.80 6.15 -10.16
CA THR A 160 -8.61 7.59 -10.14
C THR A 160 -7.77 8.00 -8.93
N THR A 161 -6.87 8.96 -9.08
CA THR A 161 -6.16 9.58 -7.97
C THR A 161 -7.04 10.63 -7.30
N THR A 162 -6.67 11.05 -6.09
CA THR A 162 -7.33 12.18 -5.39
C THR A 162 -7.23 13.51 -6.15
N HIS A 163 -6.36 13.61 -7.14
CA HIS A 163 -6.17 14.79 -7.99
C HIS A 163 -6.89 14.68 -9.36
N GLY A 164 -7.64 13.59 -9.57
CA GLY A 164 -8.44 13.36 -10.78
C GLY A 164 -7.68 12.77 -11.97
N ASN A 165 -6.43 12.38 -11.82
CA ASN A 165 -5.75 11.57 -12.83
C ASN A 165 -6.19 10.11 -12.71
N THR A 166 -6.28 9.41 -13.83
CA THR A 166 -6.42 7.96 -13.83
C THR A 166 -5.06 7.30 -13.92
N PHE A 167 -4.84 6.22 -13.20
CA PHE A 167 -3.66 5.39 -13.37
C PHE A 167 -4.02 3.92 -13.51
N SER A 168 -3.14 3.17 -14.16
CA SER A 168 -3.23 1.72 -14.25
C SER A 168 -1.92 1.09 -13.82
N THR A 169 -2.00 -0.01 -13.08
CA THR A 169 -0.82 -0.83 -12.84
C THR A 169 -0.47 -1.58 -14.11
N TYR A 170 0.82 -1.64 -14.44
CA TYR A 170 1.33 -2.39 -15.58
C TYR A 170 2.06 -3.65 -15.08
N ARG A 171 1.78 -4.76 -15.72
CA ARG A 171 2.51 -6.01 -15.49
C ARG A 171 3.34 -6.35 -16.73
N ARG A 172 4.64 -6.14 -16.66
CA ARG A 172 5.54 -6.70 -17.68
C ARG A 172 5.51 -8.23 -17.58
N ARG A 173 5.13 -8.91 -18.66
CA ARG A 173 5.41 -10.34 -18.79
C ARG A 173 6.93 -10.45 -18.94
N ILE A 174 7.61 -11.01 -17.95
CA ILE A 174 8.98 -11.47 -18.13
C ILE A 174 8.82 -12.75 -18.96
N PRO A 175 9.39 -12.84 -20.18
CA PRO A 175 9.43 -14.10 -20.92
C PRO A 175 10.15 -15.13 -20.04
N SER A 176 9.55 -16.31 -19.94
CA SER A 176 10.13 -17.49 -19.26
C SER A 176 11.36 -17.97 -20.01
#